data_f7570171baf4bc6ff241c43acc7f5515
#
_entry.id   f7570171baf4bc6ff241c43acc7f5515
#
_cell.length_a   1.000
_cell.length_b   1.000
_cell.length_c   1.000
_cell.angle_alpha   90.00
_cell.angle_beta   90.00
_cell.angle_gamma   90.00
#
_symmetry.space_group_name_H-M   'P 1'
#
loop_
_entity.id
_entity.type
_entity.pdbx_description
1 polymer ?
#
loop_
_entity_poly.entity_id
_entity_poly.type
_entity_poly.pdbx_seq_one_letter_code
_entity_poly.pdbx_strand_id
1 'polypeptide(L)'
;MLSFIALLTGDRVYTVWSYVITKILRSKGMQIGSGFRIHGVPKIKIRGIASNIIVGNDVRIHGSVDLRNRGNAKIILEDGVYLDHDVRLVAANNAVIRVGRRAEIGKGCIVNAGADVTIGSGAMIAGYCYIQSSSHGMKKSMPIKEQAHSYGKIRIGADAWLGGHVSVLEGVALGEGC
;
A
#
# COMPACT_ATOMS: atom_id res chain seq x y z
N MET A 1 1.34 19.96 -13.59
CA MET A 1 2.10 19.91 -14.85
C MET A 1 1.78 18.69 -15.69
N LEU A 2 1.97 17.45 -15.22
CA LEU A 2 1.63 16.23 -15.99
C LEU A 2 0.17 16.18 -16.44
N SER A 3 -0.78 16.52 -15.56
CA SER A 3 -2.21 16.52 -15.88
C SER A 3 -2.57 17.54 -16.97
N PHE A 4 -1.87 18.68 -17.02
CA PHE A 4 -2.06 19.66 -18.08
C PHE A 4 -1.52 19.15 -19.43
N ILE A 5 -0.35 18.50 -19.41
CA ILE A 5 0.20 17.87 -20.63
C ILE A 5 -0.70 16.73 -21.10
N ALA A 6 -1.27 15.95 -20.19
CA ALA A 6 -2.22 14.88 -20.51
C ALA A 6 -3.49 15.39 -21.20
N LEU A 7 -3.94 16.60 -20.86
CA LEU A 7 -5.07 17.25 -21.53
C LEU A 7 -4.81 17.47 -23.02
N LEU A 8 -3.56 17.71 -23.39
CA LEU A 8 -3.11 17.99 -24.77
C LEU A 8 -2.68 16.73 -25.53
N THR A 9 -2.13 15.74 -24.84
CA THR A 9 -1.50 14.54 -25.45
C THR A 9 -2.23 13.24 -25.17
N GLY A 10 -3.32 13.30 -24.37
CA GLY A 10 -3.98 12.12 -23.85
C GLY A 10 -3.07 11.33 -22.89
N ASP A 11 -3.40 10.09 -22.64
CA ASP A 11 -2.69 9.21 -21.68
C ASP A 11 -1.27 8.82 -22.10
N ARG A 12 -0.81 9.21 -23.30
CA ARG A 12 0.54 8.90 -23.78
C ARG A 12 1.63 9.47 -22.86
N VAL A 13 1.40 10.64 -22.28
CA VAL A 13 2.34 11.25 -21.31
C VAL A 13 2.55 10.36 -20.10
N TYR A 14 1.50 9.70 -19.59
CA TYR A 14 1.61 8.80 -18.45
C TYR A 14 2.35 7.50 -18.78
N THR A 15 2.31 7.06 -20.03
CA THR A 15 3.10 5.90 -20.49
C THR A 15 4.60 6.23 -20.42
N VAL A 16 5.02 7.36 -20.96
CA VAL A 16 6.42 7.82 -20.91
C VAL A 16 6.84 8.07 -19.46
N TRP A 17 5.99 8.74 -18.69
CA TRP A 17 6.24 9.01 -17.27
C TRP A 17 6.44 7.73 -16.47
N SER A 18 5.54 6.75 -16.64
CA SER A 18 5.61 5.45 -15.94
C SER A 18 6.89 4.70 -16.30
N TYR A 19 7.33 4.77 -17.56
CA TYR A 19 8.61 4.19 -17.98
C TYR A 19 9.79 4.82 -17.23
N VAL A 20 9.85 6.15 -17.16
CA VAL A 20 10.90 6.90 -16.45
C VAL A 20 10.89 6.52 -14.96
N ILE A 21 9.73 6.58 -14.33
CA ILE A 21 9.59 6.20 -12.89
C ILE A 21 10.01 4.76 -12.66
N THR A 22 9.61 3.82 -13.52
CA THR A 22 10.03 2.41 -13.42
C THR A 22 11.55 2.27 -13.41
N LYS A 23 12.25 2.97 -14.32
CA LYS A 23 13.72 2.94 -14.37
C LYS A 23 14.34 3.50 -13.09
N ILE A 24 13.81 4.62 -12.57
CA ILE A 24 14.27 5.24 -11.33
C ILE A 24 14.04 4.29 -10.13
N LEU A 25 12.87 3.67 -10.02
CA LEU A 25 12.57 2.77 -8.90
C LEU A 25 13.43 1.51 -8.93
N ARG A 26 13.63 0.92 -10.11
CA ARG A 26 14.54 -0.23 -10.30
C ARG A 26 15.99 0.14 -9.97
N SER A 27 16.48 1.31 -10.37
CA SER A 27 17.84 1.76 -10.03
C SER A 27 18.04 1.99 -8.53
N LYS A 28 16.96 2.23 -7.77
CA LYS A 28 16.97 2.27 -6.30
C LYS A 28 16.91 0.88 -5.65
N GLY A 29 16.88 -0.20 -6.43
CA GLY A 29 16.85 -1.58 -5.95
C GLY A 29 15.46 -2.18 -5.71
N MET A 30 14.39 -1.47 -6.07
CA MET A 30 13.03 -2.01 -5.98
C MET A 30 12.77 -3.03 -7.10
N GLN A 31 11.92 -4.02 -6.82
CA GLN A 31 11.48 -5.00 -7.81
C GLN A 31 10.17 -4.50 -8.44
N ILE A 32 10.22 -4.13 -9.72
CA ILE A 32 9.03 -3.63 -10.45
C ILE A 32 8.79 -4.51 -11.67
N GLY A 33 7.60 -5.08 -11.76
CA GLY A 33 7.17 -5.93 -12.88
C GLY A 33 6.98 -5.17 -14.20
N SER A 34 6.47 -5.87 -15.20
CA SER A 34 6.10 -5.29 -16.50
C SER A 34 4.75 -4.59 -16.42
N GLY A 35 4.45 -3.70 -17.37
CA GLY A 35 3.14 -3.03 -17.45
C GLY A 35 2.82 -2.06 -16.31
N PHE A 36 3.78 -1.75 -15.42
CA PHE A 36 3.58 -0.80 -14.33
C PHE A 36 3.19 0.58 -14.86
N ARG A 37 2.12 1.15 -14.31
CA ARG A 37 1.63 2.50 -14.67
C ARG A 37 1.43 3.36 -13.43
N ILE A 38 1.86 4.63 -13.51
CA ILE A 38 1.67 5.62 -12.47
C ILE A 38 1.39 6.99 -13.08
N HIS A 39 0.34 7.65 -12.59
CA HIS A 39 -0.07 8.97 -13.07
C HIS A 39 0.46 10.12 -12.20
N GLY A 40 0.98 9.82 -11.02
CA GLY A 40 1.51 10.81 -10.08
C GLY A 40 2.99 10.61 -9.76
N VAL A 41 3.44 11.32 -8.72
CA VAL A 41 4.80 11.21 -8.20
C VAL A 41 4.79 10.31 -6.97
N PRO A 42 5.48 9.15 -6.99
CA PRO A 42 5.55 8.29 -5.81
C PRO A 42 6.45 8.91 -4.73
N LYS A 43 5.97 8.93 -3.49
CA LYS A 43 6.77 9.21 -2.30
C LYS A 43 7.31 7.90 -1.76
N ILE A 44 8.59 7.63 -2.00
CA ILE A 44 9.22 6.38 -1.57
C ILE A 44 10.19 6.67 -0.42
N LYS A 45 9.96 6.07 0.75
CA LYS A 45 10.83 6.22 1.91
C LYS A 45 11.39 4.88 2.34
N ILE A 46 12.56 4.55 1.83
CA ILE A 46 13.28 3.32 2.15
C ILE A 46 14.13 3.58 3.40
N ARG A 47 13.78 2.95 4.52
CA ARG A 47 14.57 2.87 5.76
C ARG A 47 14.92 1.42 6.12
N GLY A 48 14.82 0.55 5.14
CA GLY A 48 15.11 -0.87 5.18
C GLY A 48 15.72 -1.31 3.87
N ILE A 49 15.38 -2.50 3.42
CA ILE A 49 15.91 -3.13 2.20
C ILE A 49 15.03 -2.73 1.01
N ALA A 50 15.61 -2.08 -0.01
CA ALA A 50 14.87 -1.59 -1.18
C ALA A 50 14.18 -2.72 -1.96
N SER A 51 14.84 -3.87 -2.12
CA SER A 51 14.29 -5.05 -2.81
C SER A 51 13.11 -5.70 -2.08
N ASN A 52 12.82 -5.27 -0.86
CA ASN A 52 11.60 -5.67 -0.12
C ASN A 52 10.35 -4.89 -0.56
N ILE A 53 10.46 -3.92 -1.47
CA ILE A 53 9.32 -3.31 -2.15
C ILE A 53 9.20 -3.98 -3.51
N ILE A 54 8.17 -4.82 -3.63
CA ILE A 54 7.92 -5.68 -4.78
C ILE A 54 6.59 -5.27 -5.41
N VAL A 55 6.64 -4.91 -6.67
CA VAL A 55 5.48 -4.53 -7.47
C VAL A 55 5.37 -5.50 -8.63
N GLY A 56 4.28 -6.22 -8.70
CA GLY A 56 4.00 -7.21 -9.74
C GLY A 56 3.77 -6.60 -11.12
N ASN A 57 3.26 -7.42 -12.03
CA ASN A 57 2.94 -6.99 -13.39
C ASN A 57 1.61 -6.23 -13.43
N ASP A 58 1.47 -5.32 -14.38
CA ASP A 58 0.23 -4.57 -14.67
C ASP A 58 -0.35 -3.81 -13.47
N VAL A 59 0.47 -3.52 -12.47
CA VAL A 59 0.07 -2.69 -11.32
C VAL A 59 -0.15 -1.25 -11.79
N ARG A 60 -1.28 -0.66 -11.34
CA ARG A 60 -1.68 0.70 -11.70
C ARG A 60 -1.81 1.57 -10.47
N ILE A 61 -1.21 2.75 -10.50
CA ILE A 61 -1.32 3.77 -9.45
C ILE A 61 -1.87 5.04 -10.07
N HIS A 62 -3.09 5.41 -9.68
CA HIS A 62 -3.79 6.56 -10.23
C HIS A 62 -3.57 7.79 -9.35
N GLY A 63 -2.41 8.39 -9.48
CA GLY A 63 -2.03 9.58 -8.69
C GLY A 63 -0.78 9.36 -7.86
N SER A 64 -0.68 10.04 -6.73
CA SER A 64 0.43 9.87 -5.79
C SER A 64 0.24 8.65 -4.88
N VAL A 65 1.34 8.05 -4.48
CA VAL A 65 1.38 6.96 -3.48
C VAL A 65 2.52 7.22 -2.50
N ASP A 66 2.36 6.82 -1.24
CA ASP A 66 3.40 6.91 -0.22
C ASP A 66 3.77 5.50 0.28
N LEU A 67 4.88 4.95 -0.21
CA LEU A 67 5.38 3.63 0.19
C LEU A 67 6.57 3.78 1.14
N ARG A 68 6.48 3.17 2.30
CA ARG A 68 7.55 3.21 3.32
C ARG A 68 7.82 1.83 3.87
N ASN A 69 9.07 1.41 3.82
CA ASN A 69 9.51 0.23 4.56
C ASN A 69 10.60 0.59 5.58
N ARG A 70 10.61 -0.15 6.69
CA ARG A 70 11.59 -0.01 7.78
C ARG A 70 12.10 -1.39 8.19
N GLY A 71 13.39 -1.50 8.50
CA GLY A 71 13.99 -2.77 8.88
C GLY A 71 13.85 -3.82 7.76
N ASN A 72 13.40 -5.00 8.10
CA ASN A 72 13.20 -6.10 7.16
C ASN A 72 11.78 -6.16 6.56
N ALA A 73 10.94 -5.16 6.86
CA ALA A 73 9.56 -5.15 6.41
C ALA A 73 9.45 -5.15 4.89
N LYS A 74 8.36 -5.77 4.39
CA LYS A 74 8.10 -5.93 2.96
C LYS A 74 6.77 -5.28 2.56
N ILE A 75 6.73 -4.74 1.35
CA ILE A 75 5.51 -4.31 0.67
C ILE A 75 5.44 -5.08 -0.64
N ILE A 76 4.38 -5.86 -0.83
CA ILE A 76 4.17 -6.70 -1.99
C ILE A 76 2.82 -6.33 -2.60
N LEU A 77 2.87 -5.76 -3.79
CA LEU A 77 1.71 -5.54 -4.65
C LEU A 77 1.73 -6.61 -5.71
N GLU A 78 0.76 -7.52 -5.71
CA GLU A 78 0.68 -8.59 -6.70
C GLU A 78 0.17 -8.07 -8.05
N ASP A 79 0.11 -8.95 -9.05
CA ASP A 79 -0.24 -8.57 -10.42
C ASP A 79 -1.62 -7.91 -10.51
N GLY A 80 -1.74 -6.85 -11.29
CA GLY A 80 -2.98 -6.15 -11.58
C GLY A 80 -3.55 -5.33 -10.42
N VAL A 81 -2.83 -5.17 -9.32
CA VAL A 81 -3.27 -4.32 -8.20
C VAL A 81 -3.52 -2.88 -8.67
N TYR A 82 -4.62 -2.30 -8.20
CA TYR A 82 -4.96 -0.91 -8.42
C TYR A 82 -4.87 -0.11 -7.12
N LEU A 83 -4.11 0.99 -7.13
CA LEU A 83 -4.08 1.97 -6.05
C LEU A 83 -4.56 3.32 -6.58
N ASP A 84 -5.56 3.88 -5.92
CA ASP A 84 -6.04 5.22 -6.22
C ASP A 84 -5.14 6.30 -5.58
N HIS A 85 -5.54 7.57 -5.69
CA HIS A 85 -4.79 8.73 -5.21
C HIS A 85 -4.50 8.66 -3.71
N ASP A 86 -3.30 9.06 -3.34
CA ASP A 86 -2.87 9.29 -1.96
C ASP A 86 -2.94 8.08 -1.03
N VAL A 87 -2.91 6.87 -1.61
CA VAL A 87 -2.78 5.65 -0.83
C VAL A 87 -1.42 5.62 -0.14
N ARG A 88 -1.43 5.27 1.15
CA ARG A 88 -0.22 5.16 1.96
C ARG A 88 -0.06 3.76 2.53
N LEU A 89 1.08 3.12 2.23
CA LEU A 89 1.46 1.82 2.76
C LEU A 89 2.75 1.95 3.57
N VAL A 90 2.70 1.64 4.85
CA VAL A 90 3.85 1.71 5.76
C VAL A 90 4.05 0.36 6.42
N ALA A 91 5.14 -0.32 6.11
CA ALA A 91 5.53 -1.56 6.74
C ALA A 91 6.76 -1.34 7.65
N ALA A 92 6.72 -1.86 8.86
CA ALA A 92 7.77 -1.72 9.85
C ALA A 92 8.09 -3.08 10.52
N ASN A 93 9.18 -3.13 11.27
CA ASN A 93 9.67 -4.35 11.94
C ASN A 93 10.02 -5.44 10.90
N ASN A 94 9.38 -6.59 10.99
CA ASN A 94 9.45 -7.68 10.02
C ASN A 94 8.12 -7.91 9.30
N ALA A 95 7.19 -6.95 9.40
CA ALA A 95 5.85 -7.07 8.87
C ALA A 95 5.84 -7.10 7.33
N VAL A 96 4.88 -7.83 6.79
CA VAL A 96 4.60 -7.90 5.36
C VAL A 96 3.24 -7.26 5.09
N ILE A 97 3.20 -6.23 4.25
CA ILE A 97 1.98 -5.81 3.58
C ILE A 97 1.91 -6.57 2.26
N ARG A 98 0.88 -7.40 2.10
CA ARG A 98 0.59 -8.09 0.85
C ARG A 98 -0.77 -7.65 0.34
N VAL A 99 -0.78 -7.12 -0.87
CA VAL A 99 -2.01 -6.79 -1.61
C VAL A 99 -2.14 -7.79 -2.74
N GLY A 100 -3.17 -8.62 -2.68
CA GLY A 100 -3.42 -9.73 -3.59
C GLY A 100 -3.79 -9.29 -5.00
N ARG A 101 -3.72 -10.23 -5.92
CA ARG A 101 -3.95 -9.97 -7.36
C ARG A 101 -5.25 -9.24 -7.61
N ARG A 102 -5.21 -8.21 -8.45
CA ARG A 102 -6.38 -7.40 -8.86
C ARG A 102 -7.18 -6.79 -7.70
N ALA A 103 -6.62 -6.76 -6.49
CA ALA A 103 -7.23 -6.01 -5.41
C ALA A 103 -7.13 -4.51 -5.67
N GLU A 104 -8.13 -3.77 -5.19
CA GLU A 104 -8.24 -2.33 -5.39
C GLU A 104 -8.24 -1.60 -4.05
N ILE A 105 -7.43 -0.55 -3.95
CA ILE A 105 -7.37 0.30 -2.75
C ILE A 105 -7.72 1.72 -3.16
N GLY A 106 -8.84 2.22 -2.64
CA GLY A 106 -9.39 3.53 -2.92
C GLY A 106 -8.58 4.68 -2.34
N LYS A 107 -8.95 5.87 -2.78
CA LYS A 107 -8.29 7.13 -2.45
C LYS A 107 -8.09 7.34 -0.96
N GLY A 108 -6.91 7.81 -0.57
CA GLY A 108 -6.60 8.24 0.79
C GLY A 108 -6.55 7.11 1.82
N CYS A 109 -6.61 5.85 1.40
CA CYS A 109 -6.48 4.72 2.31
C CYS A 109 -5.08 4.64 2.92
N ILE A 110 -5.02 4.27 4.19
CA ILE A 110 -3.77 4.11 4.95
C ILE A 110 -3.66 2.68 5.46
N VAL A 111 -2.57 2.01 5.15
CA VAL A 111 -2.21 0.71 5.72
C VAL A 111 -0.92 0.86 6.50
N ASN A 112 -1.00 0.75 7.83
CA ASN A 112 0.14 0.78 8.74
C ASN A 112 0.37 -0.62 9.32
N ALA A 113 1.43 -1.28 8.90
CA ALA A 113 1.76 -2.64 9.32
C ALA A 113 2.94 -2.67 10.30
N GLY A 114 2.64 -2.89 11.56
CA GLY A 114 3.60 -3.30 12.59
C GLY A 114 3.71 -4.81 12.70
N ALA A 115 2.64 -5.55 12.34
CA ALA A 115 2.54 -6.97 12.06
C ALA A 115 1.95 -7.16 10.66
N ASP A 116 1.91 -8.40 10.13
CA ASP A 116 1.47 -8.68 8.77
C ASP A 116 0.05 -8.17 8.49
N VAL A 117 -0.13 -7.60 7.30
CA VAL A 117 -1.43 -7.22 6.74
C VAL A 117 -1.56 -7.89 5.38
N THR A 118 -2.57 -8.74 5.23
CA THR A 118 -2.88 -9.41 3.98
C THR A 118 -4.25 -8.94 3.48
N ILE A 119 -4.27 -8.41 2.27
CA ILE A 119 -5.48 -8.07 1.51
C ILE A 119 -5.59 -9.10 0.39
N GLY A 120 -6.68 -9.85 0.38
CA GLY A 120 -6.91 -10.95 -0.56
C GLY A 120 -7.07 -10.50 -2.01
N SER A 121 -6.97 -11.46 -2.93
CA SER A 121 -7.16 -11.20 -4.36
C SER A 121 -8.57 -10.72 -4.64
N GLY A 122 -8.73 -9.74 -5.54
CA GLY A 122 -10.04 -9.18 -5.89
C GLY A 122 -10.70 -8.33 -4.81
N ALA A 123 -10.11 -8.23 -3.62
CA ALA A 123 -10.70 -7.40 -2.54
C ALA A 123 -10.77 -5.93 -2.95
N MET A 124 -11.88 -5.28 -2.59
CA MET A 124 -12.13 -3.87 -2.87
C MET A 124 -12.19 -3.07 -1.57
N ILE A 125 -11.26 -2.14 -1.42
CA ILE A 125 -11.20 -1.22 -0.27
C ILE A 125 -11.63 0.16 -0.75
N ALA A 126 -12.79 0.64 -0.33
CA ALA A 126 -13.27 1.97 -0.68
C ALA A 126 -12.40 3.06 -0.04
N GLY A 127 -12.61 4.31 -0.45
CA GLY A 127 -11.73 5.41 -0.04
C GLY A 127 -11.70 5.68 1.46
N TYR A 128 -10.58 6.25 1.90
CA TYR A 128 -10.33 6.73 3.27
C TYR A 128 -10.42 5.66 4.37
N CYS A 129 -10.23 4.41 4.02
CA CYS A 129 -10.12 3.34 5.01
C CYS A 129 -8.78 3.39 5.75
N TYR A 130 -8.81 2.98 7.02
CA TYR A 130 -7.65 2.92 7.89
C TYR A 130 -7.41 1.49 8.38
N ILE A 131 -6.30 0.89 8.00
CA ILE A 131 -5.95 -0.50 8.34
C ILE A 131 -4.66 -0.44 9.17
N GLN A 132 -4.74 -0.82 10.44
CA GLN A 132 -3.61 -0.72 11.36
C GLN A 132 -3.43 -1.96 12.21
N SER A 133 -2.31 -2.64 12.05
CA SER A 133 -1.97 -3.90 12.75
C SER A 133 -1.16 -3.68 14.03
N SER A 134 -1.27 -2.49 14.64
CA SER A 134 -0.62 -2.17 15.92
C SER A 134 -1.42 -1.15 16.71
N SER A 135 -1.37 -1.25 18.04
CA SER A 135 -1.95 -0.27 18.96
C SER A 135 -0.95 0.10 20.06
N HIS A 136 -1.17 1.22 20.71
CA HIS A 136 -0.48 1.56 21.94
C HIS A 136 -1.08 0.82 23.13
N GLY A 137 -0.27 0.46 24.12
CA GLY A 137 -0.79 0.01 25.41
C GLY A 137 -1.64 1.09 26.06
N MET A 138 -2.73 0.70 26.72
CA MET A 138 -3.70 1.61 27.34
C MET A 138 -3.83 1.38 28.86
N LYS A 139 -2.76 0.94 29.53
CA LYS A 139 -2.76 0.77 30.99
C LYS A 139 -2.86 2.13 31.66
N LYS A 140 -3.78 2.25 32.63
CA LYS A 140 -4.04 3.51 33.35
C LYS A 140 -2.86 4.00 34.19
N SER A 141 -1.91 3.12 34.52
CA SER A 141 -0.81 3.38 35.45
C SER A 141 0.39 4.11 34.86
N MET A 142 0.42 4.37 33.55
CA MET A 142 1.55 5.05 32.92
C MET A 142 1.13 5.79 31.63
N PRO A 143 1.88 6.83 31.22
CA PRO A 143 1.60 7.58 29.98
C PRO A 143 1.57 6.66 28.77
N ILE A 144 0.62 6.87 27.85
CA ILE A 144 0.44 6.03 26.65
C ILE A 144 1.72 5.94 25.81
N LYS A 145 2.44 7.06 25.63
CA LYS A 145 3.70 7.12 24.87
C LYS A 145 4.83 6.27 25.43
N GLU A 146 4.76 5.89 26.70
CA GLU A 146 5.76 5.09 27.39
C GLU A 146 5.40 3.61 27.42
N GLN A 147 4.19 3.27 26.99
CA GLN A 147 3.72 1.89 26.92
C GLN A 147 4.18 1.21 25.63
N ALA A 148 4.44 -0.10 25.74
CA ALA A 148 4.76 -0.90 24.60
C ALA A 148 3.58 -0.97 23.61
N HIS A 149 3.89 -1.15 22.33
CA HIS A 149 2.89 -1.43 21.31
C HIS A 149 2.44 -2.88 21.40
N SER A 150 1.15 -3.12 21.14
CA SER A 150 0.62 -4.43 20.76
C SER A 150 0.61 -4.58 19.25
N TYR A 151 0.65 -5.82 18.77
CA TYR A 151 0.69 -6.13 17.35
C TYR A 151 -0.21 -7.34 17.07
N GLY A 152 -1.08 -7.24 16.09
CA GLY A 152 -1.95 -8.31 15.65
C GLY A 152 -2.05 -8.34 14.12
N LYS A 153 -1.85 -9.51 13.51
CA LYS A 153 -1.97 -9.67 12.06
C LYS A 153 -3.39 -9.33 11.62
N ILE A 154 -3.51 -8.70 10.45
CA ILE A 154 -4.80 -8.42 9.81
C ILE A 154 -4.91 -9.26 8.55
N ARG A 155 -6.07 -9.86 8.36
CA ARG A 155 -6.42 -10.58 7.13
C ARG A 155 -7.75 -10.06 6.59
N ILE A 156 -7.74 -9.60 5.37
CA ILE A 156 -8.94 -9.31 4.58
C ILE A 156 -9.00 -10.38 3.49
N GLY A 157 -10.09 -11.13 3.43
CA GLY A 157 -10.27 -12.26 2.52
C GLY A 157 -10.30 -11.85 1.05
N ALA A 158 -10.23 -12.83 0.16
CA ALA A 158 -10.43 -12.59 -1.27
C ALA A 158 -11.86 -12.10 -1.52
N ASP A 159 -12.04 -11.25 -2.54
CA ASP A 159 -13.33 -10.69 -2.96
C ASP A 159 -14.13 -9.99 -1.83
N ALA A 160 -13.48 -9.65 -0.73
CA ALA A 160 -14.08 -8.86 0.34
C ALA A 160 -14.26 -7.40 -0.07
N TRP A 161 -15.33 -6.76 0.39
CA TRP A 161 -15.59 -5.34 0.16
C TRP A 161 -15.64 -4.54 1.46
N LEU A 162 -14.76 -3.55 1.59
CA LEU A 162 -14.81 -2.56 2.66
C LEU A 162 -15.43 -1.26 2.13
N GLY A 163 -16.52 -0.84 2.74
CA GLY A 163 -17.11 0.48 2.50
C GLY A 163 -16.17 1.62 2.90
N GLY A 164 -16.51 2.84 2.48
CA GLY A 164 -15.66 4.01 2.78
C GLY A 164 -15.52 4.29 4.28
N HIS A 165 -14.37 4.86 4.69
CA HIS A 165 -14.06 5.22 6.08
C HIS A 165 -14.07 4.06 7.10
N VAL A 166 -13.96 2.81 6.64
CA VAL A 166 -13.84 1.66 7.54
C VAL A 166 -12.46 1.65 8.21
N SER A 167 -12.44 1.38 9.52
CA SER A 167 -11.22 1.13 10.26
C SER A 167 -11.10 -0.35 10.60
N VAL A 168 -10.01 -0.99 10.18
CA VAL A 168 -9.66 -2.38 10.52
C VAL A 168 -8.46 -2.35 11.45
N LEU A 169 -8.66 -2.85 12.67
CA LEU A 169 -7.63 -2.80 13.70
C LEU A 169 -6.93 -4.16 13.86
N GLU A 170 -5.89 -4.16 14.66
CA GLU A 170 -5.04 -5.32 14.91
C GLU A 170 -5.82 -6.59 15.30
N GLY A 171 -5.39 -7.73 14.76
CA GLY A 171 -5.97 -9.03 15.05
C GLY A 171 -7.25 -9.35 14.28
N VAL A 172 -7.81 -8.40 13.52
CA VAL A 172 -9.05 -8.62 12.77
C VAL A 172 -8.82 -9.54 11.56
N ALA A 173 -9.70 -10.50 11.39
CA ALA A 173 -9.79 -11.33 10.20
C ALA A 173 -11.19 -11.20 9.58
N LEU A 174 -11.25 -10.74 8.34
CA LEU A 174 -12.45 -10.69 7.51
C LEU A 174 -12.43 -11.88 6.55
N GLY A 175 -13.58 -12.54 6.40
CA GLY A 175 -13.73 -13.68 5.53
C GLY A 175 -13.65 -13.35 4.04
N GLU A 176 -13.66 -14.38 3.24
CA GLU A 176 -13.78 -14.27 1.78
C GLU A 176 -15.20 -13.84 1.42
N GLY A 177 -15.35 -12.93 0.46
CA GLY A 177 -16.63 -12.47 -0.07
C GLY A 177 -17.50 -11.67 0.92
N CYS A 178 -16.95 -11.16 2.05
CA CYS A 178 -17.73 -10.38 3.04
C CYS A 178 -17.88 -8.91 2.64
#